data_4930252cc5011adc381a16f0f0eb78e6
#
_entry.id   4930252cc5011adc381a16f0f0eb78e6
#
_cell.length_a   1.000
_cell.length_b   1.000
_cell.length_c   1.000
_cell.angle_alpha   90.00
_cell.angle_beta   90.00
_cell.angle_gamma   90.00
#
_symmetry.space_group_name_H-M   'P 1'
#
loop_
_entity.id
_entity.type
_entity.pdbx_description
1 polymer ?
#
loop_
_entity_poly.entity_id
_entity_poly.type
_entity_poly.pdbx_seq_one_letter_code
_entity_poly.pdbx_strand_id
1 'polypeptide(L)'
;MKKRKTYQKLTFTTLFIVFALLISLNFNRSYLKPEILLKDTLLKINKFLITTTYSKTVDQSESYLIQKNLNISLENEIKELKELLNLNSTHSSFDKVHARVLSRNNIYWLNTLTIDKGTDDGIKKDMAVITTNGLIGKISKVTKTTSEVKLLTSDDITYKTSVIIRVDNKDYYAILNGYDTETNLLKVTAIDKNIPSKTGDAILTSGLGNMPQGIYIGSVVSSKIDSYDLSKTVYVKSEQDFSTINYVTILKEKV
;
A
#
# COMPACT_ATOMS: atom_id res chain seq x y z
N MET A 1 -3.54 -25.11 -66.90
CA MET A 1 -2.39 -25.27 -65.97
C MET A 1 -2.68 -25.91 -64.62
N LYS A 2 -3.92 -26.00 -64.15
CA LYS A 2 -4.25 -26.57 -62.82
C LYS A 2 -4.15 -28.10 -62.70
N LYS A 3 -4.41 -28.85 -63.75
CA LYS A 3 -4.36 -30.32 -63.71
C LYS A 3 -2.94 -30.92 -63.57
N ARG A 4 -1.90 -30.29 -64.03
CA ARG A 4 -0.49 -30.79 -63.92
C ARG A 4 0.05 -30.77 -62.50
N LYS A 5 -0.34 -29.81 -61.67
CA LYS A 5 0.09 -29.71 -60.24
C LYS A 5 -0.57 -30.80 -59.34
N THR A 6 -1.76 -31.23 -59.70
CA THR A 6 -2.48 -32.27 -58.93
C THR A 6 -1.87 -33.65 -59.17
N TYR A 7 -1.45 -33.95 -60.42
CA TYR A 7 -0.75 -35.22 -60.73
C TYR A 7 0.61 -35.30 -60.07
N GLN A 8 1.37 -34.18 -60.00
CA GLN A 8 2.68 -34.17 -59.34
C GLN A 8 2.56 -34.40 -57.81
N LYS A 9 1.51 -33.90 -57.18
CA LYS A 9 1.26 -34.15 -55.74
C LYS A 9 0.85 -35.61 -55.53
N LEU A 10 0.05 -36.17 -56.42
CA LEU A 10 -0.41 -37.56 -56.31
C LEU A 10 0.74 -38.55 -56.51
N THR A 11 1.67 -38.29 -57.45
CA THR A 11 2.87 -39.10 -57.66
C THR A 11 3.86 -39.03 -56.53
N PHE A 12 3.96 -37.88 -55.85
CA PHE A 12 4.84 -37.71 -54.69
C PHE A 12 4.32 -38.46 -53.48
N THR A 13 2.99 -38.46 -53.25
CA THR A 13 2.36 -39.22 -52.15
C THR A 13 2.40 -40.73 -52.39
N THR A 14 2.22 -41.18 -53.63
CA THR A 14 2.34 -42.62 -53.96
C THR A 14 3.78 -43.10 -53.85
N LEU A 15 4.79 -42.26 -54.27
CA LEU A 15 6.19 -42.56 -54.11
C LEU A 15 6.60 -42.68 -52.62
N PHE A 16 6.09 -41.78 -51.80
CA PHE A 16 6.34 -41.80 -50.34
C PHE A 16 5.73 -43.04 -49.66
N ILE A 17 4.53 -43.45 -50.07
CA ILE A 17 3.87 -44.66 -49.53
C ILE A 17 4.63 -45.92 -49.97
N VAL A 18 5.08 -46.00 -51.25
CA VAL A 18 5.91 -47.10 -51.74
C VAL A 18 7.27 -47.16 -51.05
N PHE A 19 7.89 -46.02 -50.79
CA PHE A 19 9.15 -45.95 -50.07
C PHE A 19 9.01 -46.37 -48.60
N ALA A 20 7.93 -45.97 -47.96
CA ALA A 20 7.60 -46.39 -46.59
C ALA A 20 7.32 -47.91 -46.52
N LEU A 21 6.64 -48.49 -47.53
CA LEU A 21 6.42 -49.92 -47.67
C LEU A 21 7.71 -50.71 -47.92
N LEU A 22 8.63 -50.18 -48.76
CA LEU A 22 9.92 -50.81 -49.01
C LEU A 22 10.81 -50.80 -47.78
N ILE A 23 10.80 -49.74 -47.00
CA ILE A 23 11.48 -49.66 -45.69
C ILE A 23 10.86 -50.69 -44.72
N SER A 24 9.55 -50.80 -44.69
CA SER A 24 8.84 -51.78 -43.85
C SER A 24 9.14 -53.23 -44.18
N LEU A 25 9.39 -53.54 -45.46
CA LEU A 25 9.68 -54.93 -45.94
C LEU A 25 11.16 -55.30 -45.76
N ASN A 26 12.10 -54.34 -45.77
CA ASN A 26 13.52 -54.60 -45.63
C ASN A 26 14.04 -54.51 -44.16
N PHE A 27 13.22 -54.10 -43.22
CA PHE A 27 13.63 -54.03 -41.83
C PHE A 27 13.41 -55.36 -41.12
N ASN A 28 14.50 -56.08 -40.89
CA ASN A 28 14.52 -57.27 -40.07
C ASN A 28 13.98 -56.94 -38.64
N ARG A 29 12.87 -57.56 -38.29
CA ARG A 29 11.96 -57.25 -37.18
C ARG A 29 12.55 -57.28 -35.76
N SER A 30 13.89 -57.42 -35.59
CA SER A 30 14.44 -57.72 -34.26
C SER A 30 15.06 -56.52 -33.48
N TYR A 31 15.21 -55.35 -34.05
CA TYR A 31 16.00 -54.31 -33.36
C TYR A 31 15.42 -52.90 -33.17
N LEU A 32 14.30 -52.55 -33.79
CA LEU A 32 13.68 -51.22 -33.58
C LEU A 32 12.15 -51.34 -33.62
N LYS A 33 11.50 -51.16 -32.49
CA LYS A 33 10.05 -51.04 -32.43
C LYS A 33 9.68 -49.65 -33.01
N PRO A 34 9.12 -49.52 -34.23
CA PRO A 34 8.81 -48.26 -34.90
C PRO A 34 7.85 -47.38 -34.06
N GLU A 35 7.05 -48.00 -33.21
CA GLU A 35 6.16 -47.29 -32.28
C GLU A 35 6.89 -46.46 -31.24
N ILE A 36 8.09 -46.88 -30.80
CA ILE A 36 8.89 -46.13 -29.80
C ILE A 36 9.53 -44.91 -30.45
N LEU A 37 10.04 -45.05 -31.67
CA LEU A 37 10.65 -43.94 -32.42
C LEU A 37 9.63 -42.86 -32.82
N LEU A 38 8.42 -43.28 -33.25
CA LEU A 38 7.31 -42.38 -33.54
C LEU A 38 6.83 -41.65 -32.28
N LYS A 39 6.74 -42.37 -31.17
CA LYS A 39 6.31 -41.80 -29.91
C LYS A 39 7.33 -40.79 -29.38
N ASP A 40 8.61 -41.09 -29.45
CA ASP A 40 9.69 -40.17 -29.02
C ASP A 40 9.78 -38.92 -29.91
N THR A 41 9.61 -39.08 -31.22
CA THR A 41 9.62 -37.89 -32.12
C THR A 41 8.38 -37.02 -31.93
N LEU A 42 7.18 -37.63 -31.77
CA LEU A 42 5.95 -36.93 -31.45
C LEU A 42 6.05 -36.19 -30.09
N LEU A 43 6.63 -36.83 -29.07
CA LEU A 43 6.83 -36.24 -27.77
C LEU A 43 7.82 -35.07 -27.84
N LYS A 44 8.91 -35.18 -28.62
CA LYS A 44 9.89 -34.08 -28.83
C LYS A 44 9.26 -32.90 -29.56
N ILE A 45 8.46 -33.16 -30.60
CA ILE A 45 7.74 -32.10 -31.34
C ILE A 45 6.71 -31.42 -30.42
N ASN A 46 5.95 -32.18 -29.66
CA ASN A 46 4.94 -31.66 -28.75
C ASN A 46 5.59 -30.86 -27.62
N LYS A 47 6.71 -31.33 -27.05
CA LYS A 47 7.50 -30.59 -26.06
C LYS A 47 8.09 -29.30 -26.63
N PHE A 48 8.57 -29.33 -27.87
CA PHE A 48 9.09 -28.13 -28.55
C PHE A 48 7.98 -27.10 -28.81
N LEU A 49 6.80 -27.54 -29.28
CA LEU A 49 5.63 -26.68 -29.52
C LEU A 49 5.10 -26.08 -28.21
N ILE A 50 5.00 -26.87 -27.15
CA ILE A 50 4.56 -26.39 -25.84
C ILE A 50 5.57 -25.39 -25.26
N THR A 51 6.86 -25.71 -25.34
CA THR A 51 7.90 -24.81 -24.77
C THR A 51 7.97 -23.49 -25.50
N THR A 52 7.86 -23.46 -26.84
CA THR A 52 7.92 -22.23 -27.63
C THR A 52 6.64 -21.39 -27.54
N THR A 53 5.46 -22.01 -27.43
CA THR A 53 4.21 -21.25 -27.32
C THR A 53 3.96 -20.79 -25.89
N TYR A 54 4.24 -21.63 -24.89
CA TYR A 54 4.00 -21.31 -23.49
C TYR A 54 4.97 -20.26 -22.95
N SER A 55 6.27 -20.32 -23.30
CA SER A 55 7.23 -19.32 -22.85
C SER A 55 6.92 -17.93 -23.43
N LYS A 56 6.46 -17.86 -24.68
CA LYS A 56 6.17 -16.57 -25.33
C LYS A 56 4.90 -15.90 -24.82
N THR A 57 3.89 -16.68 -24.41
CA THR A 57 2.63 -16.14 -23.85
C THR A 57 2.76 -15.79 -22.37
N VAL A 58 3.53 -16.54 -21.59
CA VAL A 58 3.78 -16.24 -20.18
C VAL A 58 4.62 -14.98 -20.04
N ASP A 59 5.68 -14.84 -20.84
CA ASP A 59 6.57 -13.67 -20.82
C ASP A 59 5.83 -12.36 -21.18
N GLN A 60 4.90 -12.40 -22.15
CA GLN A 60 4.09 -11.23 -22.52
C GLN A 60 3.04 -10.88 -21.47
N SER A 61 2.41 -11.86 -20.82
CA SER A 61 1.40 -11.60 -19.79
C SER A 61 2.04 -11.10 -18.50
N GLU A 62 3.20 -11.61 -18.13
CA GLU A 62 3.95 -11.20 -16.95
C GLU A 62 4.50 -9.77 -17.12
N SER A 63 5.10 -9.45 -18.26
CA SER A 63 5.59 -8.10 -18.56
C SER A 63 4.44 -7.08 -18.62
N TYR A 64 3.27 -7.44 -19.16
CA TYR A 64 2.09 -6.58 -19.15
C TYR A 64 1.58 -6.30 -17.73
N LEU A 65 1.52 -7.32 -16.87
CA LEU A 65 1.10 -7.16 -15.47
C LEU A 65 2.08 -6.29 -14.67
N ILE A 66 3.38 -6.48 -14.89
CA ILE A 66 4.43 -5.64 -14.28
C ILE A 66 4.27 -4.17 -14.72
N GLN A 67 4.11 -3.91 -16.01
CA GLN A 67 3.91 -2.55 -16.53
C GLN A 67 2.62 -1.92 -16.00
N LYS A 68 1.53 -2.68 -15.95
CA LYS A 68 0.25 -2.21 -15.40
C LYS A 68 0.38 -1.83 -13.92
N ASN A 69 1.02 -2.68 -13.12
CA ASN A 69 1.24 -2.41 -11.70
C ASN A 69 2.17 -1.20 -11.49
N LEU A 70 3.20 -1.06 -12.32
CA LEU A 70 4.08 0.10 -12.30
C LEU A 70 3.32 1.39 -12.63
N ASN A 71 2.47 1.39 -13.65
CA ASN A 71 1.65 2.55 -14.01
C ASN A 71 0.70 2.95 -12.88
N ILE A 72 0.03 1.98 -12.25
CA ILE A 72 -0.84 2.25 -11.07
C ILE A 72 -0.01 2.85 -9.93
N SER A 73 1.19 2.33 -9.68
CA SER A 73 2.08 2.87 -8.64
C SER A 73 2.49 4.32 -8.93
N LEU A 74 2.86 4.63 -10.19
CA LEU A 74 3.23 5.98 -10.61
C LEU A 74 2.05 6.95 -10.56
N GLU A 75 0.85 6.53 -10.95
CA GLU A 75 -0.36 7.36 -10.84
C GLU A 75 -0.67 7.71 -9.37
N ASN A 76 -0.54 6.75 -8.46
CA ASN A 76 -0.70 6.99 -7.03
C ASN A 76 0.36 7.96 -6.49
N GLU A 77 1.62 7.79 -6.88
CA GLU A 77 2.70 8.70 -6.51
C GLU A 77 2.46 10.14 -7.01
N ILE A 78 2.03 10.29 -8.27
CA ILE A 78 1.66 11.61 -8.83
C ILE A 78 0.51 12.23 -8.04
N LYS A 79 -0.50 11.44 -7.65
CA LYS A 79 -1.62 11.91 -6.85
C LYS A 79 -1.14 12.42 -5.49
N GLU A 80 -0.35 11.63 -4.76
CA GLU A 80 0.20 12.01 -3.45
C GLU A 80 1.07 13.28 -3.54
N LEU A 81 1.92 13.40 -4.58
CA LEU A 81 2.74 14.59 -4.78
C LEU A 81 1.91 15.84 -5.06
N LYS A 82 0.83 15.74 -5.84
CA LYS A 82 -0.12 16.84 -6.06
C LYS A 82 -0.80 17.27 -4.76
N GLU A 83 -1.18 16.31 -3.93
CA GLU A 83 -1.78 16.56 -2.61
C GLU A 83 -0.79 17.29 -1.69
N LEU A 84 0.49 16.89 -1.67
CA LEU A 84 1.53 17.59 -0.94
C LEU A 84 1.73 19.05 -1.39
N LEU A 85 1.65 19.30 -2.68
CA LEU A 85 1.71 20.68 -3.21
C LEU A 85 0.52 21.52 -2.73
N ASN A 86 -0.67 20.95 -2.65
CA ASN A 86 -1.85 21.63 -2.11
C ASN A 86 -1.73 21.92 -0.61
N LEU A 87 -1.06 21.05 0.17
CA LEU A 87 -0.78 21.29 1.59
C LEU A 87 0.04 22.55 1.84
N ASN A 88 0.86 23.00 0.87
CA ASN A 88 1.66 24.21 1.02
C ASN A 88 0.82 25.48 1.23
N SER A 89 -0.43 25.50 0.81
CA SER A 89 -1.36 26.62 1.01
C SER A 89 -2.05 26.61 2.38
N THR A 90 -2.08 25.46 3.07
CA THR A 90 -2.70 25.30 4.39
C THR A 90 -1.63 25.45 5.50
N HIS A 91 -2.00 25.81 6.72
CA HIS A 91 -1.10 25.97 7.87
C HIS A 91 0.10 26.92 7.61
N SER A 92 -0.17 28.13 7.13
CA SER A 92 0.85 29.14 6.74
C SER A 92 1.75 29.61 7.88
N SER A 93 1.37 29.37 9.13
CA SER A 93 2.14 29.71 10.35
C SER A 93 3.32 28.78 10.63
N PHE A 94 3.44 27.66 9.90
CA PHE A 94 4.51 26.68 10.08
C PHE A 94 5.33 26.54 8.81
N ASP A 95 6.62 26.30 8.97
CA ASP A 95 7.47 25.79 7.90
C ASP A 95 7.15 24.31 7.69
N LYS A 96 7.16 23.86 6.45
CA LYS A 96 6.79 22.49 6.07
C LYS A 96 7.98 21.77 5.50
N VAL A 97 8.28 20.61 6.07
CA VAL A 97 9.31 19.71 5.56
C VAL A 97 8.60 18.46 5.03
N HIS A 98 8.62 18.30 3.71
CA HIS A 98 8.08 17.09 3.07
C HIS A 98 9.09 15.97 3.16
N ALA A 99 8.61 14.76 3.45
CA ALA A 99 9.44 13.58 3.62
C ALA A 99 8.78 12.35 2.98
N ARG A 100 9.62 11.46 2.47
CA ARG A 100 9.20 10.15 1.97
C ARG A 100 9.35 9.10 3.07
N VAL A 101 8.40 8.18 3.13
CA VAL A 101 8.47 7.02 4.00
C VAL A 101 9.45 6.00 3.41
N LEU A 102 10.47 5.64 4.17
CA LEU A 102 11.49 4.66 3.81
C LEU A 102 11.12 3.24 4.23
N SER A 103 10.51 3.12 5.39
CA SER A 103 10.07 1.83 5.92
C SER A 103 8.93 1.99 6.91
N ARG A 104 8.21 0.91 7.13
CA ARG A 104 7.08 0.81 8.06
C ARG A 104 7.31 -0.34 9.02
N ASN A 105 7.08 -0.10 10.29
CA ASN A 105 7.01 -1.14 11.31
C ASN A 105 5.55 -1.29 11.77
N ASN A 106 4.94 -2.41 11.40
CA ASN A 106 3.53 -2.73 11.69
C ASN A 106 3.36 -3.55 12.97
N ILE A 107 4.40 -3.67 13.80
CA ILE A 107 4.25 -4.31 15.10
C ILE A 107 3.28 -3.46 15.92
N TYR A 108 2.19 -4.08 16.37
CA TYR A 108 0.99 -3.48 16.96
C TYR A 108 1.26 -2.34 17.95
N TRP A 109 2.17 -2.53 18.91
CA TRP A 109 2.52 -1.53 19.92
C TRP A 109 3.53 -0.48 19.45
N LEU A 110 4.23 -0.70 18.32
CA LEU A 110 5.18 0.26 17.79
C LEU A 110 4.57 1.13 16.70
N ASN A 111 3.84 0.57 15.77
CA ASN A 111 3.21 1.21 14.62
C ASN A 111 3.91 2.53 14.20
N THR A 112 5.10 2.40 13.61
CA THR A 112 5.97 3.52 13.28
C THR A 112 6.34 3.56 11.81
N LEU A 113 6.63 4.76 11.31
CA LEU A 113 7.22 4.99 9.99
C LEU A 113 8.63 5.54 10.16
N THR A 114 9.56 5.10 9.30
CA THR A 114 10.86 5.77 9.14
C THR A 114 10.79 6.66 7.91
N ILE A 115 11.22 7.92 8.05
CA ILE A 115 11.22 8.92 6.99
C ILE A 115 12.63 9.40 6.66
N ASP A 116 12.83 9.93 5.43
CA ASP A 116 14.11 10.37 4.85
C ASP A 116 14.53 11.78 5.28
N LYS A 117 14.08 12.26 6.43
CA LYS A 117 14.40 13.56 7.00
C LYS A 117 14.86 13.45 8.44
N GLY A 118 15.91 14.18 8.80
CA GLY A 118 16.56 14.12 10.12
C GLY A 118 16.94 15.48 10.69
N THR A 119 17.92 15.49 11.62
CA THR A 119 18.40 16.73 12.23
C THR A 119 19.02 17.68 11.21
N ASP A 120 19.61 17.18 10.11
CA ASP A 120 20.17 17.99 9.04
C ASP A 120 19.09 18.82 8.32
N ASP A 121 17.83 18.35 8.32
CA ASP A 121 16.65 19.04 7.79
C ASP A 121 15.94 19.91 8.84
N GLY A 122 16.48 19.97 10.05
CA GLY A 122 15.91 20.72 11.19
C GLY A 122 14.77 20.00 11.90
N ILE A 123 14.64 18.67 11.71
CA ILE A 123 13.62 17.87 12.40
C ILE A 123 14.00 17.69 13.86
N LYS A 124 13.00 17.79 14.74
CA LYS A 124 13.12 17.60 16.18
C LYS A 124 12.05 16.62 16.68
N LYS A 125 12.33 16.03 17.83
CA LYS A 125 11.36 15.17 18.52
C LYS A 125 10.08 15.96 18.85
N ASP A 126 8.96 15.26 18.88
CA ASP A 126 7.60 15.74 19.16
C ASP A 126 7.00 16.70 18.10
N MET A 127 7.69 16.96 16.97
CA MET A 127 7.09 17.68 15.85
C MET A 127 5.91 16.90 15.27
N ALA A 128 4.83 17.62 14.91
CA ALA A 128 3.64 17.06 14.28
C ALA A 128 3.93 16.58 12.86
N VAL A 129 3.38 15.42 12.52
CA VAL A 129 3.46 14.85 11.18
C VAL A 129 2.05 14.68 10.63
N ILE A 130 1.81 15.26 9.45
CA ILE A 130 0.50 15.33 8.80
C ILE A 130 0.53 14.78 7.37
N THR A 131 -0.65 14.48 6.89
CA THR A 131 -0.99 14.33 5.46
C THR A 131 -2.07 15.35 5.10
N THR A 132 -2.62 15.29 3.90
CA THR A 132 -3.80 16.08 3.49
C THR A 132 -5.04 15.77 4.32
N ASN A 133 -5.13 14.56 4.85
CA ASN A 133 -6.28 14.10 5.66
C ASN A 133 -6.15 14.42 7.15
N GLY A 134 -5.07 15.07 7.57
CA GLY A 134 -4.85 15.52 8.94
C GLY A 134 -3.63 14.91 9.64
N LEU A 135 -3.67 14.91 10.97
CA LEU A 135 -2.60 14.39 11.81
C LEU A 135 -2.47 12.87 11.67
N ILE A 136 -1.25 12.41 11.43
CA ILE A 136 -0.95 10.97 11.44
C ILE A 136 -0.15 10.52 12.66
N GLY A 137 0.58 11.45 13.29
CA GLY A 137 1.44 11.13 14.42
C GLY A 137 2.40 12.26 14.76
N LYS A 138 3.47 11.90 15.46
CA LYS A 138 4.57 12.82 15.81
C LYS A 138 5.92 12.14 15.71
N ILE A 139 6.97 12.93 15.59
CA ILE A 139 8.36 12.46 15.60
C ILE A 139 8.69 11.87 16.98
N SER A 140 9.08 10.59 17.02
CA SER A 140 9.46 9.87 18.25
C SER A 140 10.98 9.84 18.45
N LYS A 141 11.73 9.63 17.37
CA LYS A 141 13.19 9.59 17.35
C LYS A 141 13.72 10.31 16.13
N VAL A 142 14.90 10.90 16.27
CA VAL A 142 15.58 11.59 15.16
C VAL A 142 17.02 11.16 15.12
N THR A 143 17.51 10.86 13.92
CA THR A 143 18.92 10.66 13.61
C THR A 143 19.41 11.82 12.72
N LYS A 144 20.63 11.75 12.23
CA LYS A 144 21.19 12.79 11.36
C LYS A 144 20.37 12.99 10.07
N THR A 145 20.02 11.91 9.39
CA THR A 145 19.40 11.92 8.06
C THR A 145 18.01 11.29 8.01
N THR A 146 17.55 10.65 9.09
CA THR A 146 16.26 9.97 9.15
C THR A 146 15.54 10.27 10.45
N SER A 147 14.23 10.07 10.49
CA SER A 147 13.43 10.15 11.72
C SER A 147 12.41 9.03 11.78
N GLU A 148 11.99 8.70 13.00
CA GLU A 148 10.92 7.77 13.28
C GLU A 148 9.65 8.55 13.66
N VAL A 149 8.57 8.30 12.93
CA VAL A 149 7.23 8.84 13.21
C VAL A 149 6.45 7.80 13.98
N LYS A 150 5.96 8.11 15.15
CA LYS A 150 5.01 7.28 15.89
C LYS A 150 3.59 7.66 15.47
N LEU A 151 2.84 6.68 14.96
CA LEU A 151 1.50 6.91 14.44
C LEU A 151 0.47 6.99 15.56
N LEU A 152 -0.67 7.65 15.30
CA LEU A 152 -1.82 7.71 16.22
C LEU A 152 -2.42 6.34 16.52
N THR A 153 -2.19 5.37 15.64
CA THR A 153 -2.62 3.97 15.77
C THR A 153 -1.68 3.12 16.61
N SER A 154 -0.64 3.71 17.21
CA SER A 154 0.25 3.01 18.15
C SER A 154 -0.46 2.83 19.49
N ASP A 155 -0.41 1.61 20.04
CA ASP A 155 -0.99 1.30 21.36
C ASP A 155 0.02 1.55 22.52
N ASP A 156 0.85 2.57 22.40
CA ASP A 156 1.77 2.96 23.47
C ASP A 156 1.04 3.86 24.47
N ILE A 157 0.88 3.36 25.69
CA ILE A 157 0.24 4.09 26.81
C ILE A 157 0.91 5.45 27.12
N THR A 158 2.18 5.62 26.75
CA THR A 158 2.92 6.87 26.91
C THR A 158 2.64 7.88 25.79
N TYR A 159 2.04 7.42 24.70
CA TYR A 159 1.72 8.27 23.55
C TYR A 159 0.36 8.95 23.75
N LYS A 160 0.38 10.04 24.48
CA LYS A 160 -0.81 10.86 24.71
C LYS A 160 -0.69 12.17 23.95
N THR A 161 -1.79 12.59 23.32
CA THR A 161 -1.88 13.87 22.62
C THR A 161 -3.09 14.64 23.14
N SER A 162 -2.86 15.90 23.55
CA SER A 162 -3.95 16.78 23.96
C SER A 162 -4.75 17.20 22.73
N VAL A 163 -6.04 17.01 22.78
CA VAL A 163 -6.98 17.28 21.69
C VAL A 163 -8.15 18.12 22.19
N ILE A 164 -8.91 18.67 21.26
CA ILE A 164 -10.19 19.31 21.49
C ILE A 164 -11.29 18.59 20.73
N ILE A 165 -12.44 18.45 21.36
CA ILE A 165 -13.68 18.05 20.74
C ILE A 165 -14.42 19.34 20.41
N ARG A 166 -14.65 19.63 19.15
CA ARG A 166 -15.37 20.83 18.70
C ARG A 166 -16.84 20.52 18.48
N VAL A 167 -17.69 21.08 19.33
CA VAL A 167 -19.13 20.92 19.30
C VAL A 167 -19.79 22.31 19.23
N ASP A 168 -20.58 22.55 18.20
CA ASP A 168 -21.31 23.82 18.02
C ASP A 168 -20.41 25.08 18.20
N ASN A 169 -19.19 25.06 17.60
CA ASN A 169 -18.13 26.08 17.72
C ASN A 169 -17.53 26.28 19.11
N LYS A 170 -17.76 25.39 20.04
CA LYS A 170 -17.17 25.38 21.37
C LYS A 170 -16.16 24.24 21.49
N ASP A 171 -14.99 24.53 22.03
CA ASP A 171 -13.89 23.61 22.19
C ASP A 171 -13.85 23.01 23.60
N TYR A 172 -13.79 21.67 23.68
CA TYR A 172 -13.69 20.91 24.91
C TYR A 172 -12.42 20.08 24.91
N TYR A 173 -11.60 20.24 25.93
CA TYR A 173 -10.34 19.52 26.05
C TYR A 173 -10.52 18.04 26.37
N ALA A 174 -9.73 17.22 25.72
CA ALA A 174 -9.69 15.78 25.88
C ALA A 174 -8.27 15.24 25.58
N ILE A 175 -8.07 13.97 25.79
CA ILE A 175 -6.78 13.30 25.56
C ILE A 175 -7.00 12.13 24.60
N LEU A 176 -6.31 12.16 23.47
CA LEU A 176 -6.14 11.00 22.61
C LEU A 176 -5.13 10.06 23.29
N ASN A 177 -5.55 8.86 23.66
CA ASN A 177 -4.77 7.95 24.51
C ASN A 177 -4.79 6.49 24.06
N GLY A 178 -5.20 6.21 22.84
CA GLY A 178 -5.15 4.85 22.32
C GLY A 178 -5.85 4.65 20.98
N TYR A 179 -5.75 3.43 20.51
CA TYR A 179 -6.37 2.95 19.27
C TYR A 179 -7.02 1.59 19.53
N ASP A 180 -8.18 1.40 18.97
CA ASP A 180 -8.91 0.14 19.02
C ASP A 180 -8.71 -0.58 17.69
N THR A 181 -8.01 -1.70 17.69
CA THR A 181 -7.71 -2.47 16.47
C THR A 181 -8.87 -3.31 15.98
N GLU A 182 -9.84 -3.64 16.84
CA GLU A 182 -11.02 -4.39 16.43
C GLU A 182 -11.97 -3.50 15.64
N THR A 183 -12.13 -2.25 16.10
CA THR A 183 -13.05 -1.28 15.48
C THR A 183 -12.34 -0.32 14.52
N ASN A 184 -11.00 -0.27 14.53
CA ASN A 184 -10.17 0.71 13.81
C ASN A 184 -10.50 2.17 14.19
N LEU A 185 -10.78 2.41 15.46
CA LEU A 185 -11.12 3.74 15.98
C LEU A 185 -10.08 4.24 16.98
N LEU A 186 -9.79 5.52 16.92
CA LEU A 186 -9.00 6.21 17.94
C LEU A 186 -9.83 6.39 19.21
N LYS A 187 -9.18 6.26 20.38
CA LYS A 187 -9.80 6.45 21.70
C LYS A 187 -9.41 7.81 22.26
N VAL A 188 -10.39 8.65 22.49
CA VAL A 188 -10.25 9.96 23.10
C VAL A 188 -10.98 9.96 24.42
N THR A 189 -10.27 10.17 25.54
CA THR A 189 -10.87 10.26 26.85
C THR A 189 -11.16 11.72 27.17
N ALA A 190 -12.41 12.04 27.35
CA ALA A 190 -12.86 13.35 27.79
C ALA A 190 -12.63 13.52 29.30
N ILE A 191 -12.13 14.69 29.70
CA ILE A 191 -11.84 15.03 31.10
C ILE A 191 -13.16 15.14 31.89
N ASP A 192 -14.21 15.67 31.26
CA ASP A 192 -15.55 15.79 31.82
C ASP A 192 -16.52 14.86 31.09
N LYS A 193 -17.20 13.96 31.82
CA LYS A 193 -18.19 13.05 31.26
C LYS A 193 -19.39 13.77 30.61
N ASN A 194 -19.68 14.98 31.06
CA ASN A 194 -20.81 15.78 30.58
C ASN A 194 -20.50 16.53 29.27
N ILE A 195 -19.28 16.43 28.73
CA ILE A 195 -18.96 17.05 27.45
C ILE A 195 -19.94 16.54 26.39
N PRO A 196 -20.68 17.43 25.73
CA PRO A 196 -21.52 17.03 24.62
C PRO A 196 -20.62 16.48 23.51
N SER A 197 -20.97 15.34 22.97
CA SER A 197 -20.30 14.78 21.79
C SER A 197 -21.33 14.09 20.94
N LYS A 198 -21.44 14.53 19.70
CA LYS A 198 -22.37 13.97 18.69
C LYS A 198 -21.54 13.32 17.58
N THR A 199 -22.12 12.33 16.93
CA THR A 199 -21.53 11.76 15.71
C THR A 199 -21.32 12.86 14.68
N GLY A 200 -20.09 12.91 14.11
CA GLY A 200 -19.66 13.94 13.17
C GLY A 200 -18.90 15.11 13.79
N ASP A 201 -18.90 15.28 15.11
CA ASP A 201 -18.11 16.35 15.75
C ASP A 201 -16.62 16.18 15.46
N ALA A 202 -15.93 17.27 15.15
CA ALA A 202 -14.52 17.24 14.78
C ALA A 202 -13.60 17.13 16.00
N ILE A 203 -12.59 16.30 15.86
CA ILE A 203 -11.47 16.21 16.80
C ILE A 203 -10.26 16.87 16.18
N LEU A 204 -9.67 17.82 16.91
CA LEU A 204 -8.53 18.62 16.46
C LEU A 204 -7.44 18.60 17.54
N THR A 205 -6.20 18.91 17.17
CA THR A 205 -5.14 19.16 18.15
C THR A 205 -5.43 20.42 18.97
N SER A 206 -5.10 20.39 20.27
CA SER A 206 -5.42 21.49 21.20
C SER A 206 -4.41 22.63 21.19
N GLY A 207 -3.21 22.42 20.64
CA GLY A 207 -2.11 23.38 20.77
C GLY A 207 -1.34 23.25 22.09
N LEU A 208 -1.72 22.34 22.98
CA LEU A 208 -0.97 22.09 24.21
C LEU A 208 0.19 21.12 23.97
N GLY A 209 1.31 21.35 24.63
CA GLY A 209 2.58 20.68 24.36
C GLY A 209 3.22 21.22 23.09
N ASN A 210 4.03 20.41 22.42
CA ASN A 210 4.74 20.81 21.19
C ASN A 210 3.91 20.52 19.91
N MET A 211 2.58 20.52 20.03
CA MET A 211 1.69 20.17 18.93
C MET A 211 0.94 21.43 18.44
N PRO A 212 1.01 21.77 17.15
CA PRO A 212 0.25 22.90 16.62
C PRO A 212 -1.26 22.74 16.86
N GLN A 213 -1.94 23.86 17.13
CA GLN A 213 -3.40 23.86 17.34
C GLN A 213 -4.17 23.72 16.03
N GLY A 214 -5.30 23.03 16.08
CA GLY A 214 -6.30 23.01 15.00
C GLY A 214 -6.01 22.02 13.89
N ILE A 215 -5.04 21.11 14.04
CA ILE A 215 -4.83 20.05 13.07
C ILE A 215 -5.94 19.01 13.22
N TYR A 216 -6.62 18.69 12.11
CA TYR A 216 -7.69 17.69 12.09
C TYR A 216 -7.14 16.30 12.39
N ILE A 217 -7.88 15.51 13.19
CA ILE A 217 -7.55 14.13 13.57
C ILE A 217 -8.59 13.17 13.04
N GLY A 218 -9.86 13.55 13.13
CA GLY A 218 -10.98 12.71 12.72
C GLY A 218 -12.31 13.24 13.23
N SER A 219 -13.35 12.43 13.07
CA SER A 219 -14.71 12.74 13.52
C SER A 219 -15.22 11.72 14.55
N VAL A 220 -16.07 12.17 15.45
CA VAL A 220 -16.73 11.33 16.45
C VAL A 220 -17.65 10.33 15.77
N VAL A 221 -17.53 9.05 16.12
CA VAL A 221 -18.44 7.97 15.70
C VAL A 221 -19.40 7.62 16.81
N SER A 222 -18.88 7.44 18.02
CA SER A 222 -19.66 7.06 19.20
C SER A 222 -18.97 7.51 20.48
N SER A 223 -19.68 7.43 21.60
CA SER A 223 -19.09 7.67 22.91
C SER A 223 -19.67 6.72 23.95
N LYS A 224 -18.87 6.39 24.97
CA LYS A 224 -19.22 5.53 26.07
C LYS A 224 -18.74 6.12 27.39
N ILE A 225 -19.61 6.18 28.37
CA ILE A 225 -19.24 6.53 29.77
C ILE A 225 -18.65 5.28 30.41
N ASP A 226 -17.63 5.43 31.23
CA ASP A 226 -17.01 4.32 31.94
C ASP A 226 -17.94 3.72 33.00
N SER A 227 -17.58 2.51 33.48
CA SER A 227 -18.41 1.78 34.49
C SER A 227 -18.47 2.47 35.85
N TYR A 228 -17.58 3.43 36.11
CA TYR A 228 -17.52 4.19 37.35
C TYR A 228 -18.15 5.57 37.22
N ASP A 229 -18.75 5.89 36.08
CA ASP A 229 -19.37 7.18 35.77
C ASP A 229 -18.42 8.40 35.99
N LEU A 230 -17.12 8.21 35.82
CA LEU A 230 -16.08 9.22 36.04
C LEU A 230 -15.57 9.85 34.77
N SER A 231 -15.48 9.10 33.70
CA SER A 231 -14.93 9.55 32.43
C SER A 231 -15.79 9.11 31.24
N LYS A 232 -15.59 9.79 30.12
CA LYS A 232 -16.23 9.48 28.85
C LYS A 232 -15.18 9.19 27.78
N THR A 233 -15.25 8.02 27.19
CA THR A 233 -14.43 7.68 26.02
C THR A 233 -15.22 7.98 24.75
N VAL A 234 -14.62 8.75 23.89
CA VAL A 234 -15.13 9.10 22.56
C VAL A 234 -14.33 8.31 21.53
N TYR A 235 -15.03 7.57 20.69
CA TYR A 235 -14.44 6.81 19.57
C TYR A 235 -14.45 7.65 18.32
N VAL A 236 -13.29 7.76 17.69
CA VAL A 236 -13.02 8.71 16.60
C VAL A 236 -12.53 7.97 15.38
N LYS A 237 -13.14 8.23 14.24
CA LYS A 237 -12.69 7.74 12.94
C LYS A 237 -11.79 8.78 12.30
N SER A 238 -10.55 8.39 12.00
CA SER A 238 -9.66 9.20 11.17
C SER A 238 -10.01 9.02 9.70
N GLU A 239 -9.89 10.11 8.92
CA GLU A 239 -9.99 10.06 7.45
C GLU A 239 -8.73 9.47 6.79
N GLN A 240 -7.64 9.29 7.58
CA GLN A 240 -6.38 8.77 7.09
C GLN A 240 -6.40 7.24 7.02
N ASP A 241 -6.05 6.71 5.86
CA ASP A 241 -5.62 5.31 5.75
C ASP A 241 -4.16 5.19 6.17
N PHE A 242 -3.94 4.68 7.37
CA PHE A 242 -2.60 4.51 7.93
C PHE A 242 -1.80 3.41 7.24
N SER A 243 -2.38 2.58 6.39
CA SER A 243 -1.71 1.47 5.71
C SER A 243 -0.97 1.89 4.44
N THR A 244 -1.34 3.01 3.81
CA THR A 244 -0.90 3.40 2.46
C THR A 244 -0.10 4.70 2.40
N ILE A 245 0.44 5.18 3.54
CA ILE A 245 1.19 6.44 3.60
C ILE A 245 2.57 6.28 2.98
N ASN A 246 2.89 7.01 1.91
CA ASN A 246 4.20 7.04 1.26
C ASN A 246 4.92 8.38 1.46
N TYR A 247 4.17 9.48 1.60
CA TYR A 247 4.69 10.82 1.82
C TYR A 247 3.99 11.47 3.01
N VAL A 248 4.76 12.26 3.73
CA VAL A 248 4.27 13.00 4.92
C VAL A 248 4.83 14.41 4.94
N THR A 249 4.22 15.28 5.73
CA THR A 249 4.68 16.63 5.99
C THR A 249 4.91 16.83 7.47
N ILE A 250 6.09 17.27 7.84
CA ILE A 250 6.44 17.64 9.21
C ILE A 250 6.20 19.14 9.37
N LEU A 251 5.47 19.52 10.41
CA LEU A 251 5.22 20.92 10.76
C LEU A 251 6.33 21.41 11.72
N LYS A 252 7.09 22.40 11.28
CA LYS A 252 8.17 23.01 12.01
C LYS A 252 7.75 24.45 12.39
N GLU A 253 7.94 24.84 13.63
CA GLU A 253 7.70 26.23 14.03
C GLU A 253 8.61 27.15 13.24
N LYS A 254 8.06 28.28 12.78
CA LYS A 254 8.84 29.35 12.17
C LYS A 254 9.69 30.00 13.28
N VAL A 255 10.97 30.07 13.02
CA VAL A 255 11.93 30.76 13.91
C VAL A 255 11.89 32.29 13.64
#